data_c89f962206fa650fba7acbd13b837069
#
_entry.id   c89f962206fa650fba7acbd13b837069
#
_cell.length_a   1.000
_cell.length_b   1.000
_cell.length_c   1.000
_cell.angle_alpha   90.00
_cell.angle_beta   90.00
_cell.angle_gamma   90.00
#
_symmetry.space_group_name_H-M   'P 1'
#
loop_
_entity.id
_entity.type
_entity.pdbx_description
1 polymer ?
#
loop_
_entity_poly.entity_id
_entity_poly.type
_entity_poly.pdbx_seq_one_letter_code
_entity_poly.pdbx_strand_id
1 'polypeptide(L)'
;MEDNQIVDLYWERDERAISESDAKYGAFCARIAMNILDNAQDAEECVNDTYLRAWNATPPNRPTKLGAFLGKITRNLSLDRYKAKKTAKRGNSLFLVSLDELSECVPDGSTGFGNGFDDETEARLIGECINRFLHKLSGEARDVFICRYFYSDSIGEIARRFGLSESKVKSMLHRARGKLKKSLESEGIRL
;
A
#
# COMPACT_ATOMS: atom_id res chain seq x y z
N MET A 1 3.94 -7.12 -22.13
CA MET A 1 2.52 -6.96 -22.55
C MET A 1 1.93 -5.70 -21.91
N GLU A 2 0.95 -5.02 -22.55
CA GLU A 2 0.26 -3.88 -21.95
C GLU A 2 -0.77 -4.32 -20.91
N ASP A 3 -1.07 -3.44 -19.93
CA ASP A 3 -1.97 -3.79 -18.80
C ASP A 3 -3.35 -4.27 -19.27
N ASN A 4 -3.92 -3.58 -20.27
CA ASN A 4 -5.24 -3.95 -20.78
C ASN A 4 -5.26 -5.36 -21.38
N GLN A 5 -4.19 -5.77 -22.08
CA GLN A 5 -4.07 -7.10 -22.66
C GLN A 5 -3.97 -8.17 -21.57
N ILE A 6 -3.23 -7.88 -20.47
CA ILE A 6 -3.15 -8.82 -19.34
C ILE A 6 -4.53 -8.94 -18.64
N VAL A 7 -5.24 -7.82 -18.49
CA VAL A 7 -6.60 -7.83 -17.94
C VAL A 7 -7.57 -8.61 -18.82
N ASP A 8 -7.44 -8.54 -20.13
CA ASP A 8 -8.23 -9.35 -21.07
C ASP A 8 -7.97 -10.84 -20.89
N LEU A 9 -6.70 -11.26 -20.72
CA LEU A 9 -6.38 -12.67 -20.41
C LEU A 9 -7.04 -13.14 -19.10
N TYR A 10 -7.05 -12.32 -18.04
CA TYR A 10 -7.79 -12.66 -16.81
C TYR A 10 -9.28 -12.81 -17.07
N TRP A 11 -9.84 -11.94 -17.91
CA TRP A 11 -11.27 -11.95 -18.25
C TRP A 11 -11.65 -13.18 -19.04
N GLU A 12 -10.80 -13.61 -19.96
CA GLU A 12 -10.95 -14.80 -20.80
C GLU A 12 -10.58 -16.12 -20.09
N ARG A 13 -10.13 -16.02 -18.83
CA ARG A 13 -9.66 -17.20 -18.07
C ARG A 13 -8.44 -17.88 -18.71
N ASP A 14 -7.58 -17.12 -19.35
CA ASP A 14 -6.33 -17.60 -19.92
C ASP A 14 -5.22 -17.58 -18.85
N GLU A 15 -4.63 -18.74 -18.54
CA GLU A 15 -3.59 -18.89 -17.50
C GLU A 15 -2.34 -18.03 -17.76
N ARG A 16 -2.10 -17.62 -19.00
CA ARG A 16 -1.03 -16.67 -19.34
C ARG A 16 -1.15 -15.34 -18.59
N ALA A 17 -2.34 -14.97 -18.13
CA ALA A 17 -2.55 -13.80 -17.30
C ALA A 17 -1.63 -13.78 -16.07
N ILE A 18 -1.42 -14.94 -15.44
CA ILE A 18 -0.58 -15.07 -14.25
C ILE A 18 0.89 -14.87 -14.60
N SER A 19 1.39 -15.58 -15.61
CA SER A 19 2.80 -15.47 -16.03
C SER A 19 3.17 -14.09 -16.54
N GLU A 20 2.27 -13.41 -17.29
CA GLU A 20 2.47 -12.04 -17.77
C GLU A 20 2.41 -11.02 -16.63
N SER A 21 1.53 -11.25 -15.63
CA SER A 21 1.48 -10.42 -14.43
C SER A 21 2.76 -10.56 -13.60
N ASP A 22 3.27 -11.78 -13.45
CA ASP A 22 4.51 -12.02 -12.72
C ASP A 22 5.71 -11.40 -13.42
N ALA A 23 5.85 -11.59 -14.72
CA ALA A 23 6.91 -10.98 -15.52
C ALA A 23 6.94 -9.45 -15.41
N LYS A 24 5.76 -8.80 -15.34
CA LYS A 24 5.65 -7.35 -15.30
C LYS A 24 5.66 -6.77 -13.88
N TYR A 25 5.01 -7.43 -12.93
CA TYR A 25 4.74 -6.89 -11.59
C TYR A 25 5.26 -7.76 -10.44
N GLY A 26 5.86 -8.92 -10.71
CA GLY A 26 6.35 -9.82 -9.67
C GLY A 26 7.33 -9.16 -8.71
N ALA A 27 8.35 -8.46 -9.23
CA ALA A 27 9.31 -7.73 -8.42
C ALA A 27 8.66 -6.59 -7.59
N PHE A 28 7.62 -5.94 -8.12
CA PHE A 28 6.86 -4.91 -7.41
C PHE A 28 6.05 -5.50 -6.26
N CYS A 29 5.32 -6.59 -6.49
CA CYS A 29 4.54 -7.29 -5.47
C CYS A 29 5.46 -7.89 -4.39
N ALA A 30 6.55 -8.54 -4.79
CA ALA A 30 7.53 -9.13 -3.87
C ALA A 30 8.14 -8.07 -2.93
N ARG A 31 8.46 -6.88 -3.45
CA ARG A 31 8.95 -5.77 -2.64
C ARG A 31 7.93 -5.32 -1.61
N ILE A 32 6.66 -5.15 -1.98
CA ILE A 32 5.59 -4.77 -1.04
C ILE A 32 5.47 -5.82 0.07
N ALA A 33 5.40 -7.09 -0.30
CA ALA A 33 5.28 -8.18 0.65
C ALA A 33 6.50 -8.24 1.58
N MET A 34 7.72 -8.13 1.04
CA MET A 34 8.96 -8.15 1.81
C MET A 34 9.06 -6.99 2.79
N ASN A 35 8.67 -5.77 2.38
CA ASN A 35 8.68 -4.59 3.25
C ASN A 35 7.75 -4.74 4.47
N ILE A 36 6.68 -5.51 4.35
CA ILE A 36 5.68 -5.72 5.42
C ILE A 36 6.04 -6.95 6.26
N LEU A 37 6.40 -8.06 5.61
CA LEU A 37 6.55 -9.36 6.28
C LEU A 37 7.97 -9.61 6.80
N ASP A 38 8.97 -8.93 6.22
CA ASP A 38 10.40 -9.11 6.56
C ASP A 38 10.85 -10.58 6.52
N ASN A 39 10.26 -11.36 5.59
CA ASN A 39 10.54 -12.77 5.40
C ASN A 39 10.34 -13.16 3.93
N ALA A 40 11.38 -13.72 3.30
CA ALA A 40 11.38 -14.00 1.87
C ALA A 40 10.37 -15.08 1.48
N GLN A 41 10.26 -16.14 2.26
CA GLN A 41 9.33 -17.26 1.98
C GLN A 41 7.87 -16.79 2.09
N ASP A 42 7.54 -16.05 3.16
CA ASP A 42 6.20 -15.49 3.34
C ASP A 42 5.86 -14.49 2.21
N ALA A 43 6.85 -13.72 1.77
CA ALA A 43 6.67 -12.76 0.68
C ALA A 43 6.38 -13.47 -0.65
N GLU A 44 7.11 -14.54 -0.97
CA GLU A 44 6.88 -15.35 -2.17
C GLU A 44 5.48 -15.99 -2.18
N GLU A 45 5.08 -16.61 -1.06
CA GLU A 45 3.73 -17.16 -0.92
C GLU A 45 2.66 -16.07 -1.06
N CYS A 46 2.89 -14.88 -0.49
CA CYS A 46 1.97 -13.76 -0.60
C CYS A 46 1.81 -13.28 -2.06
N VAL A 47 2.88 -13.30 -2.85
CA VAL A 47 2.84 -12.97 -4.28
C VAL A 47 2.00 -14.01 -5.05
N ASN A 48 2.20 -15.29 -4.79
CA ASN A 48 1.41 -16.36 -5.41
C ASN A 48 -0.08 -16.22 -5.07
N ASP A 49 -0.41 -15.97 -3.80
CA ASP A 49 -1.78 -15.71 -3.36
C ASP A 49 -2.37 -14.44 -4.01
N THR A 50 -1.54 -13.45 -4.31
CA THR A 50 -1.97 -12.23 -5.03
C THR A 50 -2.52 -12.57 -6.40
N TYR A 51 -1.83 -13.42 -7.15
CA TYR A 51 -2.31 -13.82 -8.49
C TYR A 51 -3.57 -14.67 -8.42
N LEU A 52 -3.65 -15.58 -7.47
CA LEU A 52 -4.87 -16.37 -7.24
C LEU A 52 -6.06 -15.46 -6.87
N ARG A 53 -5.85 -14.46 -6.01
CA ARG A 53 -6.90 -13.48 -5.69
C ARG A 53 -7.28 -12.61 -6.88
N ALA A 54 -6.31 -12.17 -7.68
CA ALA A 54 -6.57 -11.41 -8.89
C ALA A 54 -7.38 -12.24 -9.90
N TRP A 55 -7.01 -13.50 -10.08
CA TRP A 55 -7.74 -14.47 -10.90
C TRP A 55 -9.19 -14.62 -10.46
N ASN A 56 -9.44 -14.81 -9.19
CA ASN A 56 -10.80 -14.98 -8.65
C ASN A 56 -11.61 -13.68 -8.67
N ALA A 57 -10.97 -12.53 -8.63
CA ALA A 57 -11.64 -11.24 -8.64
C ALA A 57 -11.96 -10.70 -10.06
N THR A 58 -11.38 -11.29 -11.09
CA THR A 58 -11.53 -10.91 -12.49
C THR A 58 -12.07 -12.09 -13.31
N PRO A 59 -13.29 -12.08 -13.88
CA PRO A 59 -14.34 -11.09 -13.65
C PRO A 59 -14.98 -11.20 -12.23
N PRO A 60 -15.81 -10.26 -11.77
CA PRO A 60 -16.40 -9.14 -12.53
C PRO A 60 -15.56 -7.86 -12.54
N ASN A 61 -14.48 -7.76 -11.75
CA ASN A 61 -13.66 -6.55 -11.71
C ASN A 61 -12.80 -6.44 -12.97
N ARG A 62 -12.80 -5.24 -13.58
CA ARG A 62 -11.92 -4.92 -14.72
C ARG A 62 -11.02 -3.74 -14.36
N PRO A 63 -9.85 -3.97 -13.73
CA PRO A 63 -8.99 -2.90 -13.26
C PRO A 63 -8.41 -2.10 -14.43
N THR A 64 -8.50 -0.77 -14.35
CA THR A 64 -7.90 0.15 -15.32
C THR A 64 -6.40 0.35 -15.11
N LYS A 65 -5.89 0.03 -13.92
CA LYS A 65 -4.47 0.09 -13.53
C LYS A 65 -4.10 -1.21 -12.84
N LEU A 66 -3.60 -2.16 -13.62
CA LEU A 66 -3.30 -3.51 -13.13
C LEU A 66 -2.28 -3.51 -11.99
N GLY A 67 -1.19 -2.73 -12.12
CA GLY A 67 -0.19 -2.63 -11.06
C GLY A 67 -0.74 -2.13 -9.72
N ALA A 68 -1.64 -1.13 -9.74
CA ALA A 68 -2.28 -0.64 -8.51
C ALA A 68 -3.24 -1.69 -7.91
N PHE A 69 -3.96 -2.43 -8.75
CA PHE A 69 -4.85 -3.52 -8.34
C PHE A 69 -4.07 -4.66 -7.66
N LEU A 70 -3.02 -5.16 -8.30
CA LEU A 70 -2.16 -6.19 -7.73
C LEU A 70 -1.46 -5.71 -6.45
N GLY A 71 -0.91 -4.50 -6.45
CA GLY A 71 -0.26 -3.92 -5.28
C GLY A 71 -1.20 -3.78 -4.08
N LYS A 72 -2.48 -3.45 -4.29
CA LYS A 72 -3.50 -3.42 -3.24
C LYS A 72 -3.77 -4.82 -2.68
N ILE A 73 -3.91 -5.82 -3.54
CA ILE A 73 -4.13 -7.22 -3.12
C ILE A 73 -2.93 -7.70 -2.31
N THR A 74 -1.72 -7.54 -2.83
CA THR A 74 -0.47 -7.95 -2.16
C THR A 74 -0.34 -7.31 -0.79
N ARG A 75 -0.57 -5.99 -0.70
CA ARG A 75 -0.52 -5.28 0.57
C ARG A 75 -1.52 -5.84 1.58
N ASN A 76 -2.76 -6.02 1.20
CA ASN A 76 -3.79 -6.54 2.10
C ASN A 76 -3.45 -7.94 2.61
N LEU A 77 -3.04 -8.85 1.72
CA LEU A 77 -2.60 -10.20 2.09
C LEU A 77 -1.40 -10.17 3.04
N SER A 78 -0.42 -9.31 2.77
CA SER A 78 0.76 -9.15 3.63
C SER A 78 0.37 -8.65 5.02
N LEU A 79 -0.56 -7.71 5.11
CA LEU A 79 -1.04 -7.19 6.38
C LEU A 79 -1.84 -8.23 7.18
N ASP A 80 -2.68 -9.01 6.52
CA ASP A 80 -3.44 -10.09 7.16
C ASP A 80 -2.47 -11.14 7.74
N ARG A 81 -1.43 -11.54 6.96
CA ARG A 81 -0.37 -12.45 7.44
C ARG A 81 0.44 -11.84 8.58
N TYR A 82 0.80 -10.55 8.48
CA TYR A 82 1.51 -9.84 9.53
C TYR A 82 0.72 -9.83 10.85
N LYS A 83 -0.59 -9.53 10.79
CA LYS A 83 -1.48 -9.55 11.96
C LYS A 83 -1.55 -10.94 12.57
N ALA A 84 -1.71 -11.98 11.77
CA ALA A 84 -1.75 -13.37 12.24
C ALA A 84 -0.45 -13.80 12.95
N LYS A 85 0.71 -13.28 12.52
CA LYS A 85 2.03 -13.59 13.11
C LYS A 85 2.43 -12.68 14.28
N LYS A 86 1.77 -11.53 14.49
CA LYS A 86 2.12 -10.54 15.54
C LYS A 86 2.07 -11.09 16.96
N THR A 87 1.42 -12.25 17.18
CA THR A 87 1.42 -12.96 18.45
C THR A 87 2.79 -13.55 18.82
N ALA A 88 3.78 -13.61 17.91
CA ALA A 88 5.02 -14.36 18.11
C ALA A 88 6.32 -13.54 18.13
N LYS A 89 6.47 -12.40 17.41
CA LYS A 89 7.74 -11.63 17.39
C LYS A 89 7.52 -10.17 16.99
N ARG A 90 8.09 -9.23 17.78
CA ARG A 90 8.31 -7.82 17.36
C ARG A 90 9.47 -7.79 16.37
N GLY A 91 9.16 -7.72 15.08
CA GLY A 91 10.13 -7.45 14.03
C GLY A 91 10.23 -5.95 13.72
N ASN A 92 11.39 -5.50 13.23
CA ASN A 92 11.66 -4.11 12.88
C ASN A 92 11.40 -3.90 11.37
N SER A 93 10.19 -4.25 10.90
CA SER A 93 9.86 -4.12 9.47
C SER A 93 9.73 -2.66 9.05
N LEU A 94 10.03 -2.37 7.77
CA LEU A 94 9.84 -1.03 7.19
C LEU A 94 8.40 -0.52 7.34
N PHE A 95 7.44 -1.44 7.41
CA PHE A 95 6.04 -1.16 7.70
C PHE A 95 5.84 -0.53 9.09
N LEU A 96 6.47 -1.06 10.15
CA LEU A 96 6.38 -0.47 11.49
C LEU A 96 6.98 0.93 11.54
N VAL A 97 8.14 1.12 10.91
CA VAL A 97 8.79 2.44 10.84
C VAL A 97 7.88 3.45 10.13
N SER A 98 7.21 3.04 9.05
CA SER A 98 6.27 3.94 8.34
C SER A 98 5.01 4.24 9.16
N LEU A 99 4.54 3.30 9.97
CA LEU A 99 3.41 3.52 10.88
C LEU A 99 3.78 4.51 12.00
N ASP A 100 4.95 4.37 12.61
CA ASP A 100 5.42 5.30 13.65
C ASP A 100 5.49 6.74 13.12
N GLU A 101 5.97 6.91 11.89
CA GLU A 101 5.99 8.23 11.25
C GLU A 101 4.57 8.81 11.03
N LEU A 102 3.57 7.98 10.78
CA LEU A 102 2.17 8.41 10.61
C LEU A 102 1.46 8.64 11.93
N SER A 103 1.81 7.94 13.00
CA SER A 103 1.16 8.06 14.32
C SER A 103 1.24 9.48 14.89
N GLU A 104 2.25 10.27 14.47
CA GLU A 104 2.34 11.70 14.80
C GLU A 104 1.23 12.56 14.16
N CYS A 105 0.51 12.02 13.18
CA CYS A 105 -0.42 12.78 12.34
C CYS A 105 -1.82 12.17 12.23
N VAL A 106 -2.02 10.97 12.75
CA VAL A 106 -3.26 10.19 12.62
C VAL A 106 -3.62 9.62 14.00
N PRO A 107 -4.86 9.70 14.46
CA PRO A 107 -5.26 9.23 15.79
C PRO A 107 -4.87 7.77 16.02
N ASP A 108 -4.52 7.43 17.25
CA ASP A 108 -4.33 6.04 17.68
C ASP A 108 -5.61 5.23 17.38
N GLY A 109 -5.45 4.19 16.55
CA GLY A 109 -6.58 3.35 16.09
C GLY A 109 -7.07 3.68 14.68
N SER A 110 -6.78 4.85 14.10
CA SER A 110 -7.24 5.24 12.75
C SER A 110 -6.44 4.62 11.60
N THR A 111 -5.33 3.95 11.90
CA THR A 111 -4.49 3.31 10.87
C THR A 111 -5.09 2.03 10.29
N GLY A 112 -6.29 1.63 10.68
CA GLY A 112 -6.97 0.42 10.18
C GLY A 112 -6.22 -0.89 10.48
N PHE A 113 -5.17 -0.84 11.30
CA PHE A 113 -4.28 -1.95 11.61
C PHE A 113 -4.39 -2.44 13.07
N GLY A 114 -5.19 -1.79 13.89
CA GLY A 114 -5.51 -2.22 15.25
C GLY A 114 -7.03 -2.36 15.42
N ASN A 115 -7.46 -3.27 16.29
CA ASN A 115 -8.86 -3.55 16.63
C ASN A 115 -9.54 -2.37 17.39
N GLY A 116 -9.43 -1.13 16.88
CA GLY A 116 -9.84 0.08 17.57
C GLY A 116 -10.95 0.89 16.92
N PHE A 117 -11.45 0.48 15.74
CA PHE A 117 -12.67 1.07 15.17
C PHE A 117 -13.84 0.13 15.44
N ASP A 118 -14.62 0.44 16.48
CA ASP A 118 -15.94 -0.15 16.69
C ASP A 118 -16.98 0.41 15.69
N ASP A 119 -16.60 1.37 14.84
CA ASP A 119 -17.48 1.99 13.86
C ASP A 119 -16.88 1.99 12.45
N GLU A 120 -17.40 1.13 11.60
CA GLU A 120 -17.09 1.02 10.15
C GLU A 120 -17.30 2.38 9.43
N THR A 121 -18.14 3.24 10.00
CA THR A 121 -18.48 4.57 9.52
C THR A 121 -17.31 5.54 9.70
N GLU A 122 -16.64 5.52 10.84
CA GLU A 122 -15.49 6.39 11.13
C GLU A 122 -14.27 6.04 10.27
N ALA A 123 -13.99 4.74 10.12
CA ALA A 123 -12.93 4.26 9.23
C ALA A 123 -13.17 4.69 7.77
N ARG A 124 -14.42 4.69 7.31
CA ARG A 124 -14.79 5.17 5.97
C ARG A 124 -14.59 6.67 5.83
N LEU A 125 -15.00 7.47 6.80
CA LEU A 125 -14.83 8.93 6.79
C LEU A 125 -13.34 9.33 6.74
N ILE A 126 -12.51 8.66 7.53
CA ILE A 126 -11.05 8.87 7.51
C ILE A 126 -10.48 8.47 6.15
N GLY A 127 -10.90 7.35 5.57
CA GLY A 127 -10.47 6.93 4.25
C GLY A 127 -10.84 7.93 3.15
N GLU A 128 -12.04 8.52 3.21
CA GLU A 128 -12.48 9.56 2.29
C GLU A 128 -11.66 10.86 2.46
N CYS A 129 -11.37 11.24 3.70
CA CYS A 129 -10.51 12.40 4.00
C CYS A 129 -9.08 12.20 3.44
N ILE A 130 -8.48 11.03 3.66
CA ILE A 130 -7.17 10.69 3.11
C ILE A 130 -7.20 10.71 1.57
N ASN A 131 -8.22 10.18 0.94
CA ASN A 131 -8.37 10.24 -0.51
C ASN A 131 -8.44 11.68 -1.03
N ARG A 132 -9.27 12.53 -0.42
CA ARG A 132 -9.33 13.97 -0.76
C ARG A 132 -7.98 14.67 -0.57
N PHE A 133 -7.28 14.36 0.51
CA PHE A 133 -5.94 14.87 0.76
C PHE A 133 -4.94 14.45 -0.33
N LEU A 134 -4.92 13.19 -0.70
CA LEU A 134 -4.03 12.67 -1.76
C LEU A 134 -4.28 13.36 -3.11
N HIS A 135 -5.55 13.66 -3.43
CA HIS A 135 -5.90 14.41 -4.64
C HIS A 135 -5.40 15.85 -4.63
N LYS A 136 -5.24 16.48 -3.46
CA LYS A 136 -4.71 17.85 -3.32
C LYS A 136 -3.19 17.92 -3.38
N LEU A 137 -2.49 16.81 -3.27
CA LEU A 137 -1.03 16.77 -3.43
C LEU A 137 -0.63 16.89 -4.91
N SER A 138 0.55 17.48 -5.15
CA SER A 138 1.18 17.37 -6.48
C SER A 138 1.49 15.91 -6.80
N GLY A 139 1.53 15.54 -8.09
CA GLY A 139 1.76 14.16 -8.52
C GLY A 139 2.98 13.53 -7.84
N GLU A 140 4.15 14.21 -7.90
CA GLU A 140 5.39 13.71 -7.28
C GLU A 140 5.24 13.51 -5.76
N ALA A 141 4.62 14.46 -5.04
CA ALA A 141 4.44 14.35 -3.59
C ALA A 141 3.46 13.25 -3.21
N ARG A 142 2.40 13.06 -4.02
CA ARG A 142 1.44 11.97 -3.84
C ARG A 142 2.10 10.61 -4.03
N ASP A 143 2.89 10.45 -5.09
CA ASP A 143 3.54 9.19 -5.42
C ASP A 143 4.59 8.82 -4.35
N VAL A 144 5.38 9.80 -3.88
CA VAL A 144 6.32 9.63 -2.76
C VAL A 144 5.57 9.23 -1.48
N PHE A 145 4.43 9.85 -1.18
CA PHE A 145 3.61 9.54 -0.02
C PHE A 145 3.05 8.11 -0.09
N ILE A 146 2.50 7.71 -1.25
CA ILE A 146 1.96 6.37 -1.47
C ILE A 146 3.08 5.33 -1.36
N CYS A 147 4.25 5.56 -1.96
CA CYS A 147 5.38 4.65 -1.85
C CYS A 147 5.78 4.43 -0.39
N ARG A 148 5.86 5.49 0.42
CA ARG A 148 6.26 5.40 1.82
C ARG A 148 5.23 4.71 2.69
N TYR A 149 3.96 5.17 2.66
CA TYR A 149 2.94 4.78 3.64
C TYR A 149 2.00 3.68 3.17
N PHE A 150 1.87 3.50 1.87
CA PHE A 150 1.06 2.42 1.34
C PHE A 150 1.89 1.18 0.97
N TYR A 151 3.06 1.38 0.35
CA TYR A 151 3.93 0.26 -0.06
C TYR A 151 5.09 0.01 0.91
N SER A 152 5.24 0.84 1.94
CA SER A 152 6.28 0.75 2.96
C SER A 152 7.71 0.80 2.39
N ASP A 153 7.90 1.49 1.26
CA ASP A 153 9.22 1.63 0.65
C ASP A 153 10.16 2.43 1.57
N SER A 154 11.44 2.10 1.59
CA SER A 154 12.44 2.87 2.29
C SER A 154 12.69 4.22 1.61
N ILE A 155 13.15 5.21 2.39
CA ILE A 155 13.49 6.55 1.85
C ILE A 155 14.52 6.45 0.72
N GLY A 156 15.53 5.55 0.86
CA GLY A 156 16.53 5.34 -0.16
C GLY A 156 15.98 4.75 -1.46
N GLU A 157 15.03 3.81 -1.38
CA GLU A 157 14.36 3.26 -2.57
C GLU A 157 13.50 4.30 -3.28
N ILE A 158 12.75 5.12 -2.52
CA ILE A 158 11.97 6.23 -3.07
C ILE A 158 12.91 7.23 -3.76
N ALA A 159 14.00 7.62 -3.11
CA ALA A 159 14.99 8.55 -3.67
C ALA A 159 15.55 8.03 -5.01
N ARG A 160 15.96 6.76 -5.07
CA ARG A 160 16.45 6.13 -6.31
C ARG A 160 15.40 6.08 -7.41
N ARG A 161 14.15 5.73 -7.07
CA ARG A 161 13.06 5.59 -8.04
C ARG A 161 12.69 6.91 -8.71
N PHE A 162 12.64 8.00 -7.93
CA PHE A 162 12.22 9.31 -8.43
C PHE A 162 13.38 10.23 -8.81
N GLY A 163 14.65 9.77 -8.72
CA GLY A 163 15.82 10.59 -9.00
C GLY A 163 15.97 11.76 -8.01
N LEU A 164 15.58 11.57 -6.75
CA LEU A 164 15.62 12.59 -5.70
C LEU A 164 16.71 12.30 -4.69
N SER A 165 17.14 13.33 -3.95
CA SER A 165 17.96 13.12 -2.74
C SER A 165 17.07 12.62 -1.58
N GLU A 166 17.63 11.81 -0.69
CA GLU A 166 16.93 11.36 0.52
C GLU A 166 16.43 12.53 1.38
N SER A 167 17.23 13.62 1.45
CA SER A 167 16.84 14.83 2.17
C SER A 167 15.60 15.47 1.57
N LYS A 168 15.49 15.52 0.22
CA LYS A 168 14.28 16.01 -0.48
C LYS A 168 13.08 15.13 -0.18
N VAL A 169 13.24 13.80 -0.23
CA VAL A 169 12.18 12.83 0.10
C VAL A 169 11.68 13.05 1.54
N LYS A 170 12.59 13.13 2.53
CA LYS A 170 12.26 13.39 3.94
C LYS A 170 11.49 14.70 4.10
N SER A 171 11.93 15.77 3.45
CA SER A 171 11.26 17.07 3.49
C SER A 171 9.87 17.04 2.85
N MET A 172 9.68 16.29 1.77
CA MET A 172 8.39 16.11 1.10
C MET A 172 7.41 15.34 2.01
N LEU A 173 7.86 14.24 2.59
CA LEU A 173 7.06 13.43 3.51
C LEU A 173 6.66 14.23 4.76
N HIS A 174 7.60 14.96 5.37
CA HIS A 174 7.30 15.83 6.53
C HIS A 174 6.22 16.86 6.20
N ARG A 175 6.34 17.57 5.07
CA ARG A 175 5.33 18.55 4.63
C ARG A 175 3.98 17.89 4.32
N ALA A 176 4.00 16.68 3.73
CA ALA A 176 2.78 15.96 3.42
C ALA A 176 2.05 15.52 4.71
N ARG A 177 2.79 15.01 5.71
CA ARG A 177 2.22 14.68 7.03
C ARG A 177 1.57 15.89 7.70
N GLY A 178 2.26 17.03 7.72
CA GLY A 178 1.70 18.28 8.28
C GLY A 178 0.42 18.75 7.58
N LYS A 179 0.32 18.56 6.25
CA LYS A 179 -0.91 18.85 5.51
C LYS A 179 -2.02 17.82 5.80
N LEU A 180 -1.68 16.54 5.94
CA LEU A 180 -2.63 15.49 6.31
C LEU A 180 -3.22 15.78 7.68
N LYS A 181 -2.38 16.07 8.67
CA LYS A 181 -2.80 16.47 10.02
C LYS A 181 -3.85 17.58 9.99
N LYS A 182 -3.55 18.70 9.33
CA LYS A 182 -4.48 19.82 9.17
C LYS A 182 -5.77 19.43 8.44
N SER A 183 -5.69 18.52 7.46
CA SER A 183 -6.88 18.04 6.75
C SER A 183 -7.78 17.22 7.66
N LEU A 184 -7.22 16.36 8.50
CA LEU A 184 -7.97 15.55 9.47
C LEU A 184 -8.59 16.43 10.55
N GLU A 185 -7.82 17.37 11.13
CA GLU A 185 -8.31 18.32 12.12
C GLU A 185 -9.48 19.17 11.57
N SER A 186 -9.41 19.60 10.31
CA SER A 186 -10.48 20.39 9.67
C SER A 186 -11.79 19.63 9.44
N GLU A 187 -11.73 18.30 9.42
CA GLU A 187 -12.89 17.41 9.32
C GLU A 187 -13.39 16.97 10.72
N GLY A 188 -12.86 17.56 11.79
CA GLY A 188 -13.26 17.25 13.16
C GLY A 188 -12.68 15.96 13.73
N ILE A 189 -11.74 15.33 13.02
CA ILE A 189 -11.05 14.12 13.51
C ILE A 189 -10.00 14.57 14.52
N ARG A 190 -10.20 14.21 15.80
CA ARG A 190 -9.25 14.52 16.87
C ARG A 190 -8.03 13.61 16.78
N LEU A 191 -6.85 14.21 16.85
CA LEU A 191 -5.55 13.54 16.81
C LEU A 191 -5.04 13.27 18.22
#